data_6af878ed8e48aff340f3fda4beaf93e3
#
_entry.id   6af878ed8e48aff340f3fda4beaf93e3
#
_cell.length_a   1.000
_cell.length_b   1.000
_cell.length_c   1.000
_cell.angle_alpha   90.00
_cell.angle_beta   90.00
_cell.angle_gamma   90.00
#
_symmetry.space_group_name_H-M   'P 1'
#
loop_
_entity.id
_entity.type
_entity.pdbx_description
1 polymer ?
#
loop_
_entity_poly.entity_id
_entity_poly.type
_entity_poly.pdbx_seq_one_letter_code
_entity_poly.pdbx_strand_id
1 'polypeptide(L)'
;MNRKILIIADKFKGSLNANSVARVIASGWSNVWPDDQIEQLPMSDGGDGFGSIMADHMNLSEQFFLGCDAARRDCELSYWIDDSFKKAVFEAAVSNGLSHFQKEKYHPFELDTWGVGELLLNLKHKNVEECLVGIGGSSTNDAGFGMAMALGWRFLNNEGKEIINWTDLSSLKSIIEPDVINFPNVTVASDVENQLLGSNGA
;
A
#
# COMPACT_ATOMS: atom_id res chain seq x y z
N MET A 1 15.86 33.36 -22.75
CA MET A 1 15.56 33.45 -21.31
C MET A 1 15.71 32.07 -20.73
N ASN A 2 16.56 31.90 -19.74
CA ASN A 2 16.79 30.60 -19.10
C ASN A 2 15.73 30.44 -17.98
N ARG A 3 14.64 29.70 -18.26
CA ARG A 3 13.54 29.50 -17.33
C ARG A 3 13.83 28.29 -16.43
N LYS A 4 13.27 28.28 -15.24
CA LYS A 4 13.20 27.10 -14.39
C LYS A 4 11.81 26.46 -14.55
N ILE A 5 11.78 25.20 -14.95
CA ILE A 5 10.58 24.42 -15.18
C ILE A 5 10.55 23.30 -14.17
N LEU A 6 9.46 23.17 -13.41
CA LEU A 6 9.19 22.06 -12.53
C LEU A 6 8.11 21.19 -13.18
N ILE A 7 8.43 19.90 -13.41
CA ILE A 7 7.49 18.91 -13.93
C ILE A 7 7.02 18.04 -12.77
N ILE A 8 5.74 18.20 -12.43
CA ILE A 8 5.06 17.41 -11.41
C ILE A 8 4.00 16.58 -12.15
N ALA A 9 4.19 15.27 -12.16
CA ALA A 9 3.29 14.38 -12.88
C ALA A 9 3.06 13.09 -12.09
N ASP A 10 1.83 12.59 -12.12
CA ASP A 10 1.47 11.26 -11.68
C ASP A 10 1.47 10.29 -12.89
N LYS A 11 1.28 9.01 -12.63
CA LYS A 11 1.16 7.94 -13.64
C LYS A 11 -0.02 8.14 -14.58
N PHE A 12 0.09 7.64 -15.79
CA PHE A 12 -1.04 7.39 -16.66
C PHE A 12 -1.46 5.93 -16.52
N LYS A 13 -2.50 5.72 -15.76
CA LYS A 13 -2.95 4.39 -15.32
C LYS A 13 -3.01 3.39 -16.47
N GLY A 14 -2.33 2.24 -16.32
CA GLY A 14 -2.24 1.20 -17.34
C GLY A 14 -1.34 1.51 -18.55
N SER A 15 -0.62 2.65 -18.56
CA SER A 15 0.22 3.07 -19.69
C SER A 15 1.65 3.45 -19.29
N LEU A 16 1.83 4.50 -18.48
CA LEU A 16 3.14 5.01 -18.09
C LEU A 16 3.19 5.26 -16.59
N ASN A 17 4.29 4.88 -15.94
CA ASN A 17 4.56 5.28 -14.55
C ASN A 17 4.95 6.77 -14.48
N ALA A 18 4.86 7.37 -13.30
CA ALA A 18 5.07 8.79 -13.07
C ALA A 18 6.46 9.27 -13.52
N ASN A 19 7.52 8.49 -13.25
CA ASN A 19 8.89 8.76 -13.69
C ASN A 19 9.00 8.82 -15.22
N SER A 20 8.34 7.91 -15.92
CA SER A 20 8.32 7.88 -17.39
C SER A 20 7.55 9.08 -17.98
N VAL A 21 6.42 9.44 -17.37
CA VAL A 21 5.65 10.63 -17.76
C VAL A 21 6.49 11.89 -17.62
N ALA A 22 7.12 12.10 -16.45
CA ALA A 22 7.96 13.26 -16.21
C ALA A 22 9.12 13.35 -17.22
N ARG A 23 9.76 12.22 -17.52
CA ARG A 23 10.86 12.13 -18.49
C ARG A 23 10.41 12.47 -19.91
N VAL A 24 9.27 11.96 -20.38
CA VAL A 24 8.75 12.24 -21.71
C VAL A 24 8.39 13.72 -21.85
N ILE A 25 7.74 14.31 -20.83
CA ILE A 25 7.43 15.75 -20.81
C ILE A 25 8.73 16.57 -20.85
N ALA A 26 9.72 16.22 -20.03
CA ALA A 26 11.01 16.91 -20.01
C ALA A 26 11.72 16.87 -21.37
N SER A 27 11.74 15.70 -22.01
CA SER A 27 12.32 15.51 -23.34
C SER A 27 11.61 16.36 -24.40
N GLY A 28 10.28 16.35 -24.41
CA GLY A 28 9.49 17.17 -25.34
C GLY A 28 9.73 18.66 -25.15
N TRP A 29 9.82 19.11 -23.90
CA TRP A 29 10.13 20.51 -23.57
C TRP A 29 11.52 20.92 -24.06
N SER A 30 12.55 20.11 -23.74
CA SER A 30 13.93 20.39 -24.12
C SER A 30 14.16 20.44 -25.62
N ASN A 31 13.36 19.73 -26.42
CA ASN A 31 13.44 19.80 -27.90
C ASN A 31 13.05 21.19 -28.43
N VAL A 32 12.23 21.93 -27.70
CA VAL A 32 11.77 23.28 -28.13
C VAL A 32 12.55 24.37 -27.41
N TRP A 33 12.90 24.16 -26.15
CA TRP A 33 13.62 25.14 -25.32
C TRP A 33 14.81 24.46 -24.61
N PRO A 34 15.93 24.23 -25.32
CA PRO A 34 17.07 23.49 -24.78
C PRO A 34 17.82 24.20 -23.65
N ASP A 35 17.67 25.53 -23.51
CA ASP A 35 18.35 26.32 -22.51
C ASP A 35 17.61 26.38 -21.15
N ASP A 36 16.39 25.86 -21.08
CA ASP A 36 15.61 25.86 -19.84
C ASP A 36 16.13 24.80 -18.86
N GLN A 37 16.12 25.14 -17.58
CA GLN A 37 16.47 24.21 -16.51
C GLN A 37 15.21 23.43 -16.09
N ILE A 38 15.25 22.10 -16.23
CA ILE A 38 14.12 21.24 -15.89
C ILE A 38 14.41 20.46 -14.63
N GLU A 39 13.50 20.55 -13.68
CA GLU A 39 13.43 19.70 -12.48
C GLU A 39 12.22 18.77 -12.61
N GLN A 40 12.40 17.47 -12.33
CA GLN A 40 11.35 16.48 -12.39
C GLN A 40 11.04 16.01 -10.98
N LEU A 41 9.78 16.10 -10.55
CA LEU A 41 9.28 15.68 -9.26
C LEU A 41 8.04 14.78 -9.48
N PRO A 42 8.22 13.50 -9.79
CA PRO A 42 7.11 12.56 -9.91
C PRO A 42 6.30 12.52 -8.61
N MET A 43 4.99 12.39 -8.74
CA MET A 43 4.06 12.29 -7.60
C MET A 43 3.23 11.02 -7.68
N SER A 44 2.60 10.66 -6.58
CA SER A 44 1.64 9.57 -6.49
C SER A 44 0.49 9.92 -5.55
N ASP A 45 -0.66 9.41 -5.89
CA ASP A 45 -1.90 9.49 -5.12
C ASP A 45 -1.98 8.45 -3.97
N GLY A 46 -0.87 7.77 -3.64
CA GLY A 46 -0.85 6.66 -2.68
C GLY A 46 -1.15 5.29 -3.29
N GLY A 47 -1.43 5.23 -4.61
CA GLY A 47 -1.65 3.99 -5.37
C GLY A 47 -0.38 3.46 -6.02
N ASP A 48 -0.55 2.67 -7.10
CA ASP A 48 0.55 1.99 -7.82
C ASP A 48 1.71 2.95 -8.14
N GLY A 49 2.92 2.58 -7.74
CA GLY A 49 4.15 3.37 -7.94
C GLY A 49 4.48 4.33 -6.79
N PHE A 50 3.61 4.44 -5.77
CA PHE A 50 3.86 5.27 -4.59
C PHE A 50 5.16 4.87 -3.88
N GLY A 51 5.35 3.56 -3.62
CA GLY A 51 6.51 3.05 -2.91
C GLY A 51 7.82 3.40 -3.59
N SER A 52 7.92 3.19 -4.92
CA SER A 52 9.12 3.51 -5.68
C SER A 52 9.42 5.02 -5.73
N ILE A 53 8.40 5.87 -5.84
CA ILE A 53 8.57 7.33 -5.81
C ILE A 53 9.07 7.78 -4.46
N MET A 54 8.46 7.30 -3.37
CA MET A 54 8.90 7.62 -2.02
C MET A 54 10.30 7.09 -1.72
N ALA A 55 10.63 5.89 -2.23
CA ALA A 55 11.96 5.31 -2.11
C ALA A 55 13.04 6.20 -2.73
N ASP A 56 12.80 6.71 -3.94
CA ASP A 56 13.71 7.64 -4.62
C ASP A 56 13.93 8.92 -3.79
N HIS A 57 12.85 9.50 -3.23
CA HIS A 57 12.93 10.72 -2.41
C HIS A 57 13.59 10.51 -1.04
N MET A 58 13.42 9.34 -0.45
CA MET A 58 13.92 9.01 0.88
C MET A 58 15.24 8.23 0.85
N ASN A 59 15.78 7.91 -0.33
CA ASN A 59 16.97 7.07 -0.53
C ASN A 59 16.82 5.69 0.13
N LEU A 60 15.71 5.00 -0.11
CA LEU A 60 15.44 3.67 0.41
C LEU A 60 15.84 2.60 -0.59
N SER A 61 16.21 1.43 -0.06
CA SER A 61 16.55 0.24 -0.85
C SER A 61 15.36 -0.72 -0.92
N GLU A 62 15.10 -1.27 -2.11
CA GLU A 62 14.06 -2.27 -2.30
C GLU A 62 14.43 -3.59 -1.64
N GLN A 63 13.46 -4.20 -0.99
CA GLN A 63 13.53 -5.50 -0.33
C GLN A 63 12.27 -6.30 -0.68
N PHE A 64 12.38 -7.62 -0.48
CA PHE A 64 11.29 -8.54 -0.75
C PHE A 64 11.02 -9.43 0.46
N PHE A 65 9.75 -9.79 0.63
CA PHE A 65 9.27 -10.69 1.67
C PHE A 65 8.31 -11.70 1.04
N LEU A 66 8.48 -12.99 1.36
CA LEU A 66 7.54 -14.02 0.94
C LEU A 66 6.36 -14.04 1.91
N GLY A 67 5.24 -13.50 1.47
CA GLY A 67 3.97 -13.44 2.17
C GLY A 67 2.85 -13.95 1.28
N CYS A 68 1.65 -13.39 1.39
CA CYS A 68 0.55 -13.80 0.53
C CYS A 68 -0.21 -12.61 -0.08
N ASP A 69 -0.93 -12.91 -1.16
CA ASP A 69 -1.90 -11.98 -1.75
C ASP A 69 -3.25 -12.01 -1.00
N ALA A 70 -4.21 -11.18 -1.47
CA ALA A 70 -5.52 -11.10 -0.83
C ALA A 70 -6.35 -12.38 -0.91
N ALA A 71 -6.03 -13.32 -1.79
CA ALA A 71 -6.62 -14.67 -1.86
C ALA A 71 -5.80 -15.72 -1.09
N ARG A 72 -4.89 -15.30 -0.22
CA ARG A 72 -4.00 -16.15 0.60
C ARG A 72 -3.08 -17.06 -0.22
N ARG A 73 -2.73 -16.67 -1.46
CA ARG A 73 -1.74 -17.37 -2.28
C ARG A 73 -0.36 -16.80 -2.02
N ASP A 74 0.64 -17.66 -1.90
CA ASP A 74 2.03 -17.23 -1.72
C ASP A 74 2.47 -16.30 -2.84
N CYS A 75 3.03 -15.15 -2.46
CA CYS A 75 3.60 -14.19 -3.40
C CYS A 75 4.71 -13.38 -2.75
N GLU A 76 5.55 -12.80 -3.59
CA GLU A 76 6.61 -11.90 -3.17
C GLU A 76 6.06 -10.49 -3.02
N LEU A 77 6.23 -9.92 -1.83
CA LEU A 77 5.79 -8.58 -1.46
C LEU A 77 7.00 -7.65 -1.43
N SER A 78 7.02 -6.64 -2.29
CA SER A 78 8.08 -5.63 -2.30
C SER A 78 7.81 -4.54 -1.26
N TYR A 79 8.88 -4.02 -0.67
CA TYR A 79 8.86 -2.86 0.21
C TYR A 79 10.23 -2.16 0.14
N TRP A 80 10.32 -0.94 0.60
CA TRP A 80 11.55 -0.15 0.61
C TRP A 80 11.92 0.22 2.05
N ILE A 81 13.21 0.17 2.37
CA ILE A 81 13.72 0.40 3.72
C ILE A 81 15.02 1.19 3.67
N ASP A 82 15.26 2.03 4.68
CA ASP A 82 16.52 2.76 4.83
C ASP A 82 17.64 1.86 5.38
N ASP A 83 18.91 2.27 5.17
CA ASP A 83 20.09 1.50 5.59
C ASP A 83 20.15 1.27 7.11
N SER A 84 19.53 2.16 7.90
CA SER A 84 19.44 2.01 9.36
C SER A 84 18.31 1.07 9.81
N PHE A 85 17.48 0.58 8.91
CA PHE A 85 16.28 -0.22 9.16
C PHE A 85 15.25 0.45 10.09
N LYS A 86 15.19 1.79 10.08
CA LYS A 86 14.28 2.56 10.92
C LYS A 86 13.03 3.01 10.20
N LYS A 87 13.12 3.25 8.89
CA LYS A 87 12.02 3.73 8.07
C LYS A 87 11.74 2.76 6.93
N ALA A 88 10.47 2.48 6.71
CA ALA A 88 10.03 1.66 5.59
C ALA A 88 8.87 2.32 4.85
N VAL A 89 8.74 1.99 3.58
CA VAL A 89 7.63 2.37 2.72
C VAL A 89 7.12 1.13 1.99
N PHE A 90 5.83 0.96 1.89
CA PHE A 90 5.25 -0.03 0.99
C PHE A 90 3.85 0.40 0.49
N GLU A 91 3.39 -0.27 -0.54
CA GLU A 91 2.03 -0.16 -1.05
C GLU A 91 1.22 -1.36 -0.55
N ALA A 92 0.05 -1.15 0.03
CA ALA A 92 -0.84 -2.26 0.38
C ALA A 92 -1.17 -3.11 -0.86
N ALA A 93 -1.19 -2.50 -2.03
CA ALA A 93 -1.44 -3.15 -3.31
C ALA A 93 -0.40 -4.21 -3.71
N VAL A 94 0.78 -4.28 -3.09
CA VAL A 94 1.73 -5.39 -3.31
C VAL A 94 1.17 -6.74 -2.84
N SER A 95 0.26 -6.72 -1.86
CA SER A 95 -0.47 -7.88 -1.36
C SER A 95 -1.91 -7.89 -1.89
N ASN A 96 -2.64 -6.80 -1.69
CA ASN A 96 -4.08 -6.76 -1.93
C ASN A 96 -4.49 -5.95 -3.17
N GLY A 97 -3.57 -5.73 -4.11
CA GLY A 97 -3.84 -4.94 -5.32
C GLY A 97 -4.74 -5.64 -6.32
N LEU A 98 -5.63 -4.86 -6.94
CA LEU A 98 -6.54 -5.36 -7.98
C LEU A 98 -5.79 -5.96 -9.19
N SER A 99 -4.55 -5.53 -9.43
CA SER A 99 -3.69 -6.02 -10.51
C SER A 99 -3.36 -7.51 -10.40
N HIS A 100 -3.35 -8.08 -9.18
CA HIS A 100 -3.11 -9.51 -8.95
C HIS A 100 -4.21 -10.40 -9.51
N PHE A 101 -5.41 -9.86 -9.72
CA PHE A 101 -6.62 -10.61 -10.05
C PHE A 101 -7.16 -10.36 -11.47
N GLN A 102 -6.41 -9.70 -12.34
CA GLN A 102 -6.86 -9.35 -13.71
C GLN A 102 -7.25 -10.56 -14.58
N LYS A 103 -6.72 -11.74 -14.27
CA LYS A 103 -6.95 -12.98 -15.03
C LYS A 103 -7.89 -13.96 -14.34
N GLU A 104 -8.23 -13.71 -13.08
CA GLU A 104 -9.00 -14.62 -12.24
C GLU A 104 -10.20 -13.88 -11.65
N LYS A 105 -11.33 -14.59 -11.55
CA LYS A 105 -12.54 -14.02 -10.96
C LYS A 105 -12.68 -14.53 -9.53
N TYR A 106 -12.24 -13.69 -8.59
CA TYR A 106 -12.53 -13.88 -7.17
C TYR A 106 -13.75 -13.06 -6.79
N HIS A 107 -14.59 -13.63 -5.94
CA HIS A 107 -15.61 -12.84 -5.28
C HIS A 107 -14.96 -11.94 -4.22
N PRO A 108 -15.34 -10.66 -4.07
CA PRO A 108 -14.75 -9.79 -3.03
C PRO A 108 -14.78 -10.40 -1.63
N PHE A 109 -15.72 -11.25 -1.31
CA PHE A 109 -15.83 -11.94 -0.02
C PHE A 109 -14.76 -13.00 0.23
N GLU A 110 -14.01 -13.39 -0.79
CA GLU A 110 -12.89 -14.33 -0.71
C GLU A 110 -11.54 -13.65 -0.49
N LEU A 111 -11.54 -12.31 -0.51
CA LEU A 111 -10.33 -11.50 -0.43
C LEU A 111 -10.23 -10.81 0.93
N ASP A 112 -9.04 -10.74 1.49
CA ASP A 112 -8.75 -10.03 2.72
C ASP A 112 -7.35 -9.38 2.75
N THR A 113 -7.06 -8.66 3.81
CA THR A 113 -5.83 -7.87 4.00
C THR A 113 -4.74 -8.60 4.80
N TRP A 114 -4.79 -9.91 4.93
CA TRP A 114 -3.83 -10.66 5.76
C TRP A 114 -2.37 -10.44 5.37
N GLY A 115 -2.02 -10.47 4.10
CA GLY A 115 -0.65 -10.29 3.63
C GLY A 115 -0.08 -8.91 3.97
N VAL A 116 -0.93 -7.87 4.08
CA VAL A 116 -0.53 -6.57 4.61
C VAL A 116 -0.08 -6.69 6.07
N GLY A 117 -0.81 -7.46 6.88
CA GLY A 117 -0.44 -7.75 8.28
C GLY A 117 0.86 -8.53 8.39
N GLU A 118 1.07 -9.54 7.53
CA GLU A 118 2.34 -10.30 7.48
C GLU A 118 3.54 -9.38 7.17
N LEU A 119 3.37 -8.46 6.22
CA LEU A 119 4.42 -7.50 5.89
C LEU A 119 4.73 -6.57 7.07
N LEU A 120 3.71 -6.06 7.77
CA LEU A 120 3.90 -5.26 9.00
C LEU A 120 4.64 -6.04 10.10
N LEU A 121 4.34 -7.34 10.28
CA LEU A 121 5.09 -8.21 11.20
C LEU A 121 6.54 -8.39 10.78
N ASN A 122 6.80 -8.58 9.48
CA ASN A 122 8.16 -8.67 8.96
C ASN A 122 8.96 -7.38 9.24
N LEU A 123 8.36 -6.21 9.02
CA LEU A 123 8.98 -4.93 9.33
C LEU A 123 9.28 -4.77 10.82
N LYS A 124 8.38 -5.22 11.68
CA LYS A 124 8.60 -5.28 13.13
C LYS A 124 9.82 -6.14 13.48
N HIS A 125 9.94 -7.33 12.92
CA HIS A 125 11.08 -8.22 13.17
C HIS A 125 12.41 -7.61 12.71
N LYS A 126 12.37 -6.69 11.76
CA LYS A 126 13.53 -5.90 11.31
C LYS A 126 13.78 -4.65 12.17
N ASN A 127 13.00 -4.43 13.24
CA ASN A 127 13.06 -3.27 14.13
C ASN A 127 12.78 -1.93 13.43
N VAL A 128 11.96 -1.93 12.40
CA VAL A 128 11.46 -0.71 11.76
C VAL A 128 10.63 0.09 12.78
N GLU A 129 10.86 1.40 12.86
CA GLU A 129 10.18 2.29 13.80
C GLU A 129 9.03 3.06 13.13
N GLU A 130 9.21 3.48 11.89
CA GLU A 130 8.26 4.27 11.11
C GLU A 130 7.96 3.57 9.79
N CYS A 131 6.69 3.49 9.43
CA CYS A 131 6.25 2.91 8.17
C CYS A 131 5.24 3.82 7.47
N LEU A 132 5.51 4.17 6.22
CA LEU A 132 4.60 4.89 5.36
C LEU A 132 3.93 3.92 4.38
N VAL A 133 2.62 3.87 4.39
CA VAL A 133 1.83 2.90 3.60
C VAL A 133 0.90 3.62 2.62
N GLY A 134 1.08 3.37 1.34
CA GLY A 134 0.10 3.76 0.31
C GLY A 134 -1.03 2.73 0.25
N ILE A 135 -2.28 3.16 0.25
CA ILE A 135 -3.45 2.27 0.28
C ILE A 135 -4.29 2.28 -1.00
N GLY A 136 -3.84 2.99 -2.03
CA GLY A 136 -4.53 3.02 -3.32
C GLY A 136 -4.48 1.68 -4.06
N GLY A 137 -5.45 1.43 -4.94
CA GLY A 137 -5.48 0.25 -5.81
C GLY A 137 -5.89 -1.07 -5.14
N SER A 138 -6.38 -1.05 -3.90
CA SER A 138 -6.83 -2.23 -3.15
C SER A 138 -8.02 -2.94 -3.81
N SER A 139 -8.05 -4.28 -3.72
CA SER A 139 -9.14 -5.17 -4.13
C SER A 139 -9.97 -5.70 -2.95
N THR A 140 -9.59 -5.36 -1.72
CA THR A 140 -10.20 -5.90 -0.49
C THR A 140 -11.25 -4.96 0.09
N ASN A 141 -12.21 -5.53 0.82
CA ASN A 141 -13.31 -4.80 1.47
C ASN A 141 -13.60 -5.36 2.88
N ASP A 142 -12.57 -5.87 3.53
CA ASP A 142 -12.64 -6.54 4.84
C ASP A 142 -12.45 -5.59 6.04
N ALA A 143 -12.40 -4.28 5.81
CA ALA A 143 -12.12 -3.26 6.83
C ALA A 143 -10.83 -3.52 7.64
N GLY A 144 -9.82 -4.17 7.04
CA GLY A 144 -8.57 -4.52 7.71
C GLY A 144 -8.65 -5.75 8.62
N PHE A 145 -9.72 -6.53 8.54
CA PHE A 145 -9.91 -7.71 9.36
C PHE A 145 -8.77 -8.72 9.21
N GLY A 146 -8.40 -9.07 7.98
CA GLY A 146 -7.29 -9.99 7.71
C GLY A 146 -5.96 -9.47 8.27
N MET A 147 -5.67 -8.18 8.06
CA MET A 147 -4.49 -7.53 8.62
C MET A 147 -4.47 -7.61 10.16
N ALA A 148 -5.59 -7.30 10.82
CA ALA A 148 -5.69 -7.36 12.27
C ALA A 148 -5.48 -8.80 12.79
N MET A 149 -6.06 -9.81 12.12
CA MET A 149 -5.84 -11.21 12.48
C MET A 149 -4.36 -11.62 12.33
N ALA A 150 -3.71 -11.22 11.25
CA ALA A 150 -2.28 -11.49 11.05
C ALA A 150 -1.42 -10.85 12.15
N LEU A 151 -1.84 -9.68 12.67
CA LEU A 151 -1.21 -8.98 13.79
C LEU A 151 -1.55 -9.57 15.17
N GLY A 152 -2.35 -10.66 15.23
CA GLY A 152 -2.68 -11.38 16.45
C GLY A 152 -4.00 -10.97 17.12
N TRP A 153 -4.78 -10.10 16.50
CA TRP A 153 -6.13 -9.80 16.99
C TRP A 153 -7.08 -10.96 16.75
N ARG A 154 -7.99 -11.21 17.70
CA ARG A 154 -8.98 -12.27 17.60
C ARG A 154 -10.39 -11.70 17.70
N PHE A 155 -11.28 -12.21 16.88
CA PHE A 155 -12.66 -11.77 16.77
C PHE A 155 -13.56 -12.92 17.22
N LEU A 156 -14.37 -12.72 18.25
CA LEU A 156 -15.22 -13.77 18.81
C LEU A 156 -16.69 -13.47 18.56
N ASN A 157 -17.45 -14.50 18.20
CA ASN A 157 -18.90 -14.44 18.05
C ASN A 157 -19.64 -14.54 19.40
N ASN A 158 -20.98 -14.53 19.35
CA ASN A 158 -21.86 -14.64 20.53
C ASN A 158 -21.68 -15.94 21.34
N GLU A 159 -21.13 -17.00 20.72
CA GLU A 159 -20.87 -18.30 21.37
C GLU A 159 -19.44 -18.39 21.90
N GLY A 160 -18.64 -17.34 21.77
CA GLY A 160 -17.22 -17.32 22.16
C GLY A 160 -16.32 -18.06 21.16
N LYS A 161 -16.80 -18.43 19.99
CA LYS A 161 -16.01 -19.03 18.90
C LYS A 161 -15.32 -17.94 18.08
N GLU A 162 -14.14 -18.27 17.58
CA GLU A 162 -13.37 -17.36 16.72
C GLU A 162 -14.00 -17.22 15.34
N ILE A 163 -14.12 -15.98 14.88
CA ILE A 163 -14.52 -15.62 13.53
C ILE A 163 -13.25 -15.60 12.69
N ILE A 164 -13.20 -16.43 11.66
CA ILE A 164 -12.05 -16.57 10.76
C ILE A 164 -12.29 -15.96 9.37
N ASN A 165 -13.55 -15.69 9.03
CA ASN A 165 -13.94 -15.02 7.79
C ASN A 165 -14.59 -13.69 8.10
N TRP A 166 -14.15 -12.62 7.47
CA TRP A 166 -14.70 -11.28 7.70
C TRP A 166 -16.19 -11.16 7.34
N THR A 167 -16.69 -12.01 6.45
CA THR A 167 -18.11 -12.09 6.08
C THR A 167 -19.02 -12.50 7.23
N ASP A 168 -18.45 -13.09 8.30
CA ASP A 168 -19.20 -13.54 9.50
C ASP A 168 -19.20 -12.47 10.61
N LEU A 169 -18.64 -11.27 10.35
CA LEU A 169 -18.54 -10.17 11.32
C LEU A 169 -19.91 -9.69 11.83
N SER A 170 -21.00 -10.00 11.15
CA SER A 170 -22.36 -9.74 11.68
C SER A 170 -22.64 -10.45 13.00
N SER A 171 -21.91 -11.52 13.31
CA SER A 171 -22.00 -12.28 14.57
C SER A 171 -21.00 -11.81 15.64
N LEU A 172 -20.20 -10.78 15.36
CA LEU A 172 -19.16 -10.29 16.26
C LEU A 172 -19.71 -9.85 17.61
N LYS A 173 -19.11 -10.37 18.68
CA LYS A 173 -19.44 -10.02 20.07
C LYS A 173 -18.30 -9.30 20.78
N SER A 174 -17.07 -9.76 20.59
CA SER A 174 -15.90 -9.19 21.24
C SER A 174 -14.65 -9.29 20.38
N ILE A 175 -13.76 -8.33 20.57
CA ILE A 175 -12.44 -8.29 19.94
C ILE A 175 -11.42 -8.45 21.08
N ILE A 176 -10.47 -9.34 20.89
CA ILE A 176 -9.37 -9.59 21.83
C ILE A 176 -8.08 -9.06 21.22
N GLU A 177 -7.43 -8.18 21.94
CA GLU A 177 -6.13 -7.65 21.57
C GLU A 177 -5.03 -8.70 21.77
N PRO A 178 -3.97 -8.67 20.96
CA PRO A 178 -2.77 -9.45 21.25
C PRO A 178 -2.08 -8.92 22.51
N ASP A 179 -1.40 -9.81 23.25
CA ASP A 179 -0.70 -9.45 24.50
C ASP A 179 0.35 -8.36 24.31
N VAL A 180 0.92 -8.26 23.13
CA VAL A 180 1.91 -7.25 22.77
C VAL A 180 1.54 -6.62 21.44
N ILE A 181 1.11 -5.37 21.48
CA ILE A 181 0.94 -4.52 20.29
C ILE A 181 2.29 -3.85 20.04
N ASN A 182 3.05 -4.38 19.11
CA ASN A 182 4.36 -3.84 18.79
C ASN A 182 4.60 -3.96 17.29
N PHE A 183 4.16 -2.96 16.51
CA PHE A 183 4.46 -2.77 15.10
C PHE A 183 4.93 -1.33 14.86
N PRO A 184 5.52 -1.01 13.72
CA PRO A 184 5.98 0.35 13.41
C PRO A 184 4.88 1.39 13.58
N ASN A 185 5.25 2.64 13.85
CA ASN A 185 4.32 3.75 13.70
C ASN A 185 3.91 3.84 12.22
N VAL A 186 2.64 3.58 11.93
CA VAL A 186 2.12 3.56 10.56
C VAL A 186 1.50 4.90 10.22
N THR A 187 2.00 5.51 9.14
CA THR A 187 1.37 6.65 8.48
C THR A 187 0.75 6.16 7.16
N VAL A 188 -0.52 6.44 6.96
CA VAL A 188 -1.25 6.04 5.75
C VAL A 188 -1.32 7.21 4.78
N ALA A 189 -0.91 6.97 3.53
CA ALA A 189 -1.10 7.89 2.43
C ALA A 189 -2.39 7.52 1.66
N SER A 190 -3.36 8.43 1.67
CA SER A 190 -4.64 8.31 0.97
C SER A 190 -5.03 9.64 0.36
N ASP A 191 -5.59 9.60 -0.83
CA ASP A 191 -6.11 10.76 -1.57
C ASP A 191 -7.64 10.90 -1.49
N VAL A 192 -8.30 10.00 -0.73
CA VAL A 192 -9.77 9.96 -0.60
C VAL A 192 -10.22 10.12 0.86
N GLU A 193 -11.38 10.74 1.02
CA GLU A 193 -12.03 10.97 2.32
C GLU A 193 -13.36 10.20 2.44
N ASN A 194 -13.48 9.08 1.73
CA ASN A 194 -14.69 8.27 1.75
C ASN A 194 -14.98 7.75 3.15
N GLN A 195 -16.23 7.88 3.57
CA GLN A 195 -16.67 7.28 4.84
C GLN A 195 -16.76 5.75 4.69
N LEU A 196 -16.37 5.02 5.73
CA LEU A 196 -16.49 3.56 5.74
C LEU A 196 -17.95 3.10 5.84
N LEU A 197 -18.78 3.85 6.57
CA LEU A 197 -20.15 3.49 6.89
C LEU A 197 -21.14 4.59 6.46
N GLY A 198 -22.42 4.22 6.32
CA GLY A 198 -23.51 5.12 6.01
C GLY A 198 -23.97 5.04 4.56
N SER A 199 -24.94 5.91 4.19
CA SER A 199 -25.53 5.92 2.84
C SER A 199 -24.57 6.27 1.71
N ASN A 200 -23.44 6.90 2.04
CA ASN A 200 -22.34 7.26 1.12
C ASN A 200 -21.04 6.56 1.50
N GLY A 201 -21.13 5.50 2.30
CA GLY A 201 -19.97 4.66 2.67
C GLY A 201 -19.50 3.76 1.54
N ALA A 202 -18.32 3.16 1.73
CA ALA A 202 -17.71 2.23 0.77
C ALA A 202 -18.45 0.89 0.70
#